data_6471697ed9a6965abbde3e6b3097535c
#
_entry.id   6471697ed9a6965abbde3e6b3097535c
#
_cell.length_a   1.000
_cell.length_b   1.000
_cell.length_c   1.000
_cell.angle_alpha   90.00
_cell.angle_beta   90.00
_cell.angle_gamma   90.00
#
_symmetry.space_group_name_H-M   'P 1'
#
loop_
_entity.id
_entity.type
_entity.pdbx_description
1 polymer ?
#
loop_
_entity_poly.entity_id
_entity_poly.type
_entity_poly.pdbx_seq_one_letter_code
_entity_poly.pdbx_strand_id
1 'polypeptide(L)'
;FAITFSKPIRGYGYKEMKPMLYNGMWRKFDIYRNFPEIGGRNVVAYFDFDLSDGTPLEVKVALSPVSASGALNNLRIETAGKNFGQLCAQAGQKWEDALSVIDVKGDYDQVCNIYSSMYHTMINPSVYMDHDGSYRGLDQEIHQADQFTNYTVFSVWDTYRALHPLFNLFYPSRSKDIVASFLAHYRQSVHGLLPIWSHMANENWCMIGYH
;
A
#
# COMPACT_ATOMS: atom_id res chain seq x y z
N PHE A 1 -2.69 9.65 4.64
CA PHE A 1 -1.29 9.74 4.24
C PHE A 1 -0.60 10.93 4.91
N ALA A 2 0.74 10.90 4.94
CA ALA A 2 1.60 11.99 5.36
C ALA A 2 2.64 12.28 4.28
N ILE A 3 3.00 13.54 4.11
CA ILE A 3 4.04 13.98 3.18
C ILE A 3 5.00 14.91 3.90
N THR A 4 6.29 14.76 3.66
CA THR A 4 7.33 15.69 4.09
C THR A 4 8.21 16.10 2.91
N PHE A 5 8.76 17.29 3.00
CA PHE A 5 9.58 17.90 1.96
C PHE A 5 10.94 18.30 2.52
N SER A 6 11.99 18.19 1.71
CA SER A 6 13.34 18.61 2.10
C SER A 6 13.54 20.14 2.05
N LYS A 7 12.61 20.87 1.43
CA LYS A 7 12.65 22.32 1.34
C LYS A 7 11.40 22.95 1.95
N PRO A 8 11.48 24.20 2.42
CA PRO A 8 10.31 24.90 2.94
C PRO A 8 9.28 25.15 1.84
N ILE A 9 8.02 24.98 2.20
CA ILE A 9 6.89 25.30 1.31
C ILE A 9 6.82 26.82 1.17
N ARG A 10 6.87 27.33 -0.06
CA ARG A 10 6.72 28.76 -0.37
C ARG A 10 5.25 29.19 -0.45
N GLY A 11 4.42 28.32 -0.99
CA GLY A 11 2.97 28.50 -1.10
C GLY A 11 2.28 27.17 -1.23
N TYR A 12 1.01 27.15 -0.86
CA TYR A 12 0.20 25.96 -1.02
C TYR A 12 -1.26 26.32 -1.30
N GLY A 13 -2.02 25.38 -1.80
CA GLY A 13 -3.45 25.52 -1.99
C GLY A 13 -4.14 24.20 -2.16
N TYR A 14 -5.46 24.26 -2.13
CA TYR A 14 -6.33 23.10 -2.26
C TYR A 14 -7.32 23.30 -3.40
N LYS A 15 -7.70 22.19 -4.01
CA LYS A 15 -8.76 22.13 -5.02
C LYS A 15 -9.72 21.02 -4.61
N GLU A 16 -10.98 21.31 -4.48
CA GLU A 16 -12.00 20.29 -4.40
C GLU A 16 -12.44 19.92 -5.80
N MET A 17 -12.26 18.66 -6.19
CA MET A 17 -12.74 18.14 -7.45
C MET A 17 -14.20 17.73 -7.29
N LYS A 18 -15.14 18.55 -7.76
CA LYS A 18 -16.55 18.16 -7.82
C LYS A 18 -16.71 17.01 -8.83
N PRO A 19 -17.46 15.95 -8.49
CA PRO A 19 -17.66 14.84 -9.42
C PRO A 19 -18.30 15.35 -10.70
N MET A 20 -17.81 14.89 -11.85
CA MET A 20 -18.47 15.16 -13.13
C MET A 20 -19.85 14.52 -13.10
N LEU A 21 -20.88 15.31 -13.35
CA LEU A 21 -22.16 14.76 -13.74
C LEU A 21 -22.00 14.09 -15.11
N TYR A 22 -22.63 12.95 -15.29
CA TYR A 22 -22.50 12.10 -16.50
C TYR A 22 -23.05 12.76 -17.79
N ASN A 23 -23.37 14.01 -17.76
CA ASN A 23 -23.93 14.80 -18.88
C ASN A 23 -22.85 15.59 -19.65
N GLY A 24 -21.60 15.31 -19.51
CA GLY A 24 -20.51 15.97 -20.24
C GLY A 24 -20.14 17.36 -19.74
N MET A 25 -20.67 17.81 -18.61
CA MET A 25 -20.30 19.11 -18.04
C MET A 25 -18.92 19.08 -17.43
N TRP A 26 -18.17 20.18 -17.62
CA TRP A 26 -16.82 20.36 -17.10
C TRP A 26 -16.78 20.33 -15.57
N ARG A 27 -15.73 19.72 -15.02
CA ARG A 27 -15.44 19.76 -13.58
C ARG A 27 -15.14 21.18 -13.16
N LYS A 28 -15.83 21.69 -12.15
CA LYS A 28 -15.44 22.91 -11.45
C LYS A 28 -14.48 22.55 -10.34
N PHE A 29 -13.44 23.38 -10.20
CA PHE A 29 -12.49 23.32 -9.09
C PHE A 29 -12.66 24.57 -8.25
N ASP A 30 -12.93 24.39 -6.98
CA ASP A 30 -12.79 25.47 -6.01
C ASP A 30 -11.33 25.46 -5.51
N ILE A 31 -10.67 26.59 -5.60
CA ILE A 31 -9.26 26.76 -5.26
C ILE A 31 -9.15 27.59 -4.01
N TYR A 32 -8.53 27.03 -2.98
CA TYR A 32 -8.24 27.70 -1.72
C TYR A 32 -6.73 27.82 -1.56
N ARG A 33 -6.24 29.00 -1.26
CA ARG A 33 -4.81 29.27 -1.09
C ARG A 33 -4.49 29.56 0.38
N ASN A 34 -3.43 28.94 0.88
CA ASN A 34 -2.88 29.16 2.23
C ASN A 34 -3.88 28.94 3.37
N PHE A 35 -4.94 28.15 3.16
CA PHE A 35 -5.79 27.69 4.25
C PHE A 35 -5.13 26.50 4.95
N PRO A 36 -5.12 26.46 6.29
CA PRO A 36 -4.45 25.41 7.05
C PRO A 36 -5.14 24.04 6.88
N GLU A 37 -6.44 24.04 6.62
CA GLU A 37 -7.24 22.82 6.50
C GLU A 37 -8.30 22.96 5.43
N ILE A 38 -8.65 21.82 4.81
CA ILE A 38 -9.80 21.68 3.93
C ILE A 38 -10.39 20.28 4.07
N GLY A 39 -11.71 20.19 4.12
CA GLY A 39 -12.46 18.93 4.07
C GLY A 39 -13.20 18.78 2.76
N GLY A 40 -13.25 17.55 2.23
CA GLY A 40 -13.96 17.23 0.99
C GLY A 40 -13.73 15.78 0.57
N ARG A 41 -14.55 15.29 -0.37
CA ARG A 41 -14.43 13.90 -0.86
C ARG A 41 -13.33 13.71 -1.89
N ASN A 42 -13.00 14.73 -2.67
CA ASN A 42 -12.02 14.70 -3.75
C ASN A 42 -11.11 15.91 -3.64
N VAL A 43 -10.29 15.94 -2.60
CA VAL A 43 -9.37 17.05 -2.33
C VAL A 43 -8.05 16.80 -3.02
N VAL A 44 -7.53 17.82 -3.72
CA VAL A 44 -6.18 17.86 -4.27
C VAL A 44 -5.44 19.03 -3.63
N ALA A 45 -4.31 18.76 -3.02
CA ALA A 45 -3.38 19.77 -2.53
C ALA A 45 -2.27 20.01 -3.57
N TYR A 46 -1.77 21.24 -3.65
CA TYR A 46 -0.57 21.58 -4.41
C TYR A 46 0.35 22.44 -3.55
N PHE A 47 1.64 22.36 -3.83
CA PHE A 47 2.68 23.03 -3.08
C PHE A 47 3.67 23.68 -4.03
N ASP A 48 4.08 24.90 -3.73
CA ASP A 48 5.08 25.65 -4.49
C ASP A 48 6.39 25.70 -3.71
N PHE A 49 7.50 25.48 -4.40
CA PHE A 49 8.84 25.47 -3.83
C PHE A 49 9.77 26.41 -4.61
N ASP A 50 10.75 26.97 -3.92
CA ASP A 50 11.87 27.66 -4.56
C ASP A 50 12.98 26.63 -4.84
N LEU A 51 13.33 26.50 -6.12
CA LEU A 51 14.40 25.61 -6.60
C LEU A 51 15.56 26.41 -7.23
N SER A 52 15.65 27.70 -6.99
CA SER A 52 16.68 28.58 -7.56
C SER A 52 18.10 28.23 -7.13
N ASP A 53 18.26 27.51 -6.03
CA ASP A 53 19.54 26.99 -5.53
C ASP A 53 20.08 25.77 -6.32
N GLY A 54 19.31 25.23 -7.29
CA GLY A 54 19.68 24.09 -8.10
C GLY A 54 19.71 22.75 -7.35
N THR A 55 19.37 22.72 -6.05
CA THR A 55 19.35 21.46 -5.29
C THR A 55 18.03 20.71 -5.50
N PRO A 56 18.05 19.36 -5.55
CA PRO A 56 16.83 18.56 -5.68
C PRO A 56 15.85 18.75 -4.52
N LEU A 57 14.56 18.73 -4.82
CA LEU A 57 13.51 18.58 -3.82
C LEU A 57 13.29 17.10 -3.53
N GLU A 58 13.56 16.69 -2.31
CA GLU A 58 13.18 15.34 -1.85
C GLU A 58 11.77 15.39 -1.26
N VAL A 59 10.94 14.42 -1.67
CA VAL A 59 9.56 14.24 -1.18
C VAL A 59 9.45 12.84 -0.59
N LYS A 60 9.00 12.75 0.66
CA LYS A 60 8.71 11.48 1.31
C LYS A 60 7.21 11.39 1.58
N VAL A 61 6.61 10.26 1.16
CA VAL A 61 5.19 10.00 1.31
C VAL A 61 5.01 8.69 2.04
N ALA A 62 4.11 8.67 3.02
CA ALA A 62 3.68 7.44 3.68
C ALA A 62 2.16 7.35 3.74
N LEU A 63 1.68 6.12 3.78
CA LEU A 63 0.27 5.77 3.91
C LEU A 63 0.00 5.14 5.27
N SER A 64 -1.24 5.18 5.70
CA SER A 64 -1.75 4.43 6.85
C SER A 64 -3.20 4.02 6.59
N PRO A 65 -3.58 2.80 6.93
CA PRO A 65 -4.98 2.38 6.93
C PRO A 65 -5.76 2.95 8.13
N VAL A 66 -5.09 3.56 9.08
CA VAL A 66 -5.65 3.97 10.37
C VAL A 66 -5.86 5.49 10.45
N SER A 67 -4.79 6.28 10.33
CA SER A 67 -4.86 7.73 10.55
C SER A 67 -3.71 8.49 9.88
N ALA A 68 -3.86 9.82 9.80
CA ALA A 68 -2.77 10.69 9.35
C ALA A 68 -1.55 10.67 10.30
N SER A 69 -1.79 10.53 11.62
CA SER A 69 -0.72 10.37 12.61
C SER A 69 0.00 9.03 12.46
N GLY A 70 -0.72 7.94 12.15
CA GLY A 70 -0.13 6.64 11.80
C GLY A 70 0.77 6.75 10.57
N ALA A 71 0.29 7.41 9.50
CA ALA A 71 1.10 7.66 8.30
C ALA A 71 2.37 8.47 8.61
N LEU A 72 2.29 9.49 9.45
CA LEU A 72 3.46 10.27 9.88
C LEU A 72 4.43 9.43 10.70
N ASN A 73 3.93 8.55 11.55
CA ASN A 73 4.75 7.61 12.32
C ASN A 73 5.47 6.61 11.40
N ASN A 74 4.76 6.01 10.44
CA ASN A 74 5.34 5.13 9.42
C ASN A 74 6.46 5.85 8.67
N LEU A 75 6.20 7.07 8.19
CA LEU A 75 7.18 7.87 7.49
C LEU A 75 8.45 8.11 8.34
N ARG A 76 8.27 8.48 9.60
CA ARG A 76 9.40 8.75 10.51
C ARG A 76 10.23 7.50 10.75
N ILE A 77 9.61 6.36 11.00
CA ILE A 77 10.32 5.11 11.33
C ILE A 77 11.01 4.54 10.09
N GLU A 78 10.31 4.44 8.97
CA GLU A 78 10.81 3.77 7.78
C GLU A 78 11.89 4.58 7.05
N THR A 79 11.82 5.93 7.13
CA THR A 79 12.73 6.82 6.41
C THR A 79 13.72 7.59 7.29
N ALA A 80 13.76 7.32 8.61
CA ALA A 80 14.61 8.04 9.56
C ALA A 80 16.09 8.03 9.14
N GLY A 81 16.67 9.22 9.02
CA GLY A 81 18.10 9.38 8.71
C GLY A 81 18.52 8.92 7.31
N LYS A 82 17.58 8.58 6.42
CA LYS A 82 17.89 8.05 5.09
C LYS A 82 17.57 9.06 4.01
N ASN A 83 18.47 9.18 3.05
CA ASN A 83 18.27 9.91 1.79
C ASN A 83 17.66 8.98 0.71
N PHE A 84 17.34 9.55 -0.45
CA PHE A 84 16.75 8.83 -1.57
C PHE A 84 17.60 7.62 -2.01
N GLY A 85 18.91 7.79 -2.18
CA GLY A 85 19.81 6.72 -2.61
C GLY A 85 19.86 5.55 -1.63
N GLN A 86 19.85 5.84 -0.33
CA GLN A 86 19.83 4.81 0.72
C GLN A 86 18.49 4.05 0.74
N LEU A 87 17.37 4.73 0.51
CA LEU A 87 16.06 4.07 0.42
C LEU A 87 15.96 3.20 -0.84
N CYS A 88 16.49 3.66 -1.98
CA CYS A 88 16.57 2.85 -3.20
C CYS A 88 17.42 1.59 -2.98
N ALA A 89 18.61 1.73 -2.37
CA ALA A 89 19.46 0.59 -2.08
C ALA A 89 18.79 -0.41 -1.11
N GLN A 90 18.09 0.09 -0.09
CA GLN A 90 17.34 -0.76 0.83
C GLN A 90 16.19 -1.50 0.15
N ALA A 91 15.45 -0.82 -0.75
CA ALA A 91 14.40 -1.47 -1.51
C ALA A 91 14.95 -2.53 -2.46
N GLY A 92 16.07 -2.25 -3.13
CA GLY A 92 16.79 -3.22 -3.97
C GLY A 92 17.20 -4.46 -3.17
N GLN A 93 17.79 -4.27 -1.97
CA GLN A 93 18.17 -5.40 -1.13
C GLN A 93 16.99 -6.26 -0.69
N LYS A 94 15.85 -5.64 -0.33
CA LYS A 94 14.64 -6.39 0.01
C LYS A 94 14.14 -7.26 -1.16
N TRP A 95 14.23 -6.76 -2.38
CA TRP A 95 13.88 -7.55 -3.56
C TRP A 95 14.89 -8.66 -3.85
N GLU A 96 16.18 -8.38 -3.70
CA GLU A 96 17.23 -9.40 -3.80
C GLU A 96 17.01 -10.54 -2.80
N ASP A 97 16.79 -10.21 -1.53
CA ASP A 97 16.50 -11.19 -0.48
C ASP A 97 15.25 -12.02 -0.80
N ALA A 98 14.21 -11.38 -1.33
CA ALA A 98 12.96 -12.05 -1.67
C ALA A 98 13.09 -12.96 -2.89
N LEU A 99 13.83 -12.57 -3.90
CA LEU A 99 13.96 -13.34 -5.15
C LEU A 99 15.05 -14.43 -5.08
N SER A 100 16.04 -14.28 -4.21
CA SER A 100 17.16 -15.21 -4.08
C SER A 100 16.81 -16.56 -3.43
N VAL A 101 15.55 -16.82 -3.11
CA VAL A 101 15.10 -18.14 -2.61
C VAL A 101 15.30 -19.27 -3.62
N ILE A 102 15.47 -18.94 -4.89
CA ILE A 102 15.87 -19.87 -5.95
C ILE A 102 17.08 -19.29 -6.70
N ASP A 103 17.98 -20.16 -7.11
CA ASP A 103 19.09 -19.85 -8.01
C ASP A 103 18.84 -20.55 -9.35
N VAL A 104 18.67 -19.78 -10.43
CA VAL A 104 18.31 -20.28 -11.75
C VAL A 104 19.47 -20.03 -12.70
N LYS A 105 19.88 -21.09 -13.41
CA LYS A 105 20.89 -21.03 -14.49
C LYS A 105 20.25 -21.40 -15.80
N GLY A 106 20.49 -20.61 -16.82
CA GLY A 106 19.93 -20.80 -18.17
C GLY A 106 20.26 -19.63 -19.09
N ASP A 107 19.60 -19.57 -20.21
CA ASP A 107 19.70 -18.43 -21.10
C ASP A 107 19.18 -17.16 -20.43
N TYR A 108 19.74 -16.01 -20.80
CA TYR A 108 19.39 -14.71 -20.20
C TYR A 108 17.88 -14.45 -20.19
N ASP A 109 17.19 -14.68 -21.31
CA ASP A 109 15.75 -14.45 -21.43
C ASP A 109 14.93 -15.37 -20.53
N GLN A 110 15.35 -16.63 -20.37
CA GLN A 110 14.69 -17.59 -19.47
C GLN A 110 14.85 -17.16 -18.00
N VAL A 111 16.05 -16.76 -17.61
CA VAL A 111 16.34 -16.26 -16.27
C VAL A 111 15.52 -15.00 -15.97
N CYS A 112 15.51 -14.03 -16.89
CA CYS A 112 14.71 -12.82 -16.78
C CYS A 112 13.21 -13.13 -16.63
N ASN A 113 12.68 -14.05 -17.41
CA ASN A 113 11.27 -14.45 -17.37
C ASN A 113 10.90 -15.07 -16.01
N ILE A 114 11.76 -15.93 -15.46
CA ILE A 114 11.53 -16.56 -14.16
C ILE A 114 11.51 -15.51 -13.04
N TYR A 115 12.55 -14.67 -12.94
CA TYR A 115 12.60 -13.67 -11.86
C TYR A 115 11.53 -12.59 -12.01
N SER A 116 11.19 -12.18 -13.25
CA SER A 116 10.06 -11.27 -13.48
C SER A 116 8.73 -11.91 -13.05
N SER A 117 8.53 -13.18 -13.33
CA SER A 117 7.33 -13.91 -12.90
C SER A 117 7.28 -14.02 -11.37
N MET A 118 8.39 -14.33 -10.72
CA MET A 118 8.47 -14.34 -9.25
C MET A 118 8.15 -12.97 -8.66
N TYR A 119 8.72 -11.89 -9.22
CA TYR A 119 8.39 -10.53 -8.80
C TYR A 119 6.89 -10.27 -8.90
N HIS A 120 6.24 -10.63 -10.01
CA HIS A 120 4.81 -10.46 -10.20
C HIS A 120 3.97 -11.22 -9.15
N THR A 121 4.42 -12.38 -8.69
CA THR A 121 3.70 -13.13 -7.63
C THR A 121 3.68 -12.41 -6.30
N MET A 122 4.58 -11.43 -6.07
CA MET A 122 4.71 -10.71 -4.80
C MET A 122 4.03 -9.34 -4.78
N ILE A 123 3.46 -8.89 -5.90
CA ILE A 123 2.76 -7.59 -5.96
C ILE A 123 1.51 -7.61 -5.07
N ASN A 124 0.78 -8.72 -5.06
CA ASN A 124 -0.38 -8.94 -4.20
C ASN A 124 -0.34 -10.38 -3.63
N PRO A 125 -0.91 -10.59 -2.44
CA PRO A 125 -1.50 -9.62 -1.51
C PRO A 125 -0.49 -8.63 -0.93
N SER A 126 -0.98 -7.44 -0.59
CA SER A 126 -0.17 -6.32 -0.06
C SER A 126 -0.28 -6.21 1.45
N VAL A 127 0.78 -5.74 2.11
CA VAL A 127 0.75 -5.41 3.53
C VAL A 127 -0.24 -4.27 3.77
N TYR A 128 -1.10 -4.43 4.77
CA TYR A 128 -2.12 -3.47 5.14
C TYR A 128 -2.18 -3.26 6.65
N MET A 129 -1.14 -2.67 7.17
CA MET A 129 -1.03 -2.26 8.57
C MET A 129 0.04 -1.18 8.72
N ASP A 130 -0.03 -0.41 9.78
CA ASP A 130 0.98 0.53 10.19
C ASP A 130 2.22 -0.19 10.78
N HIS A 131 3.31 0.54 10.92
CA HIS A 131 4.55 -0.02 11.47
C HIS A 131 4.37 -0.55 12.91
N ASP A 132 3.45 0.02 13.67
CA ASP A 132 3.10 -0.43 15.02
C ASP A 132 2.14 -1.63 15.04
N GLY A 133 1.76 -2.16 13.88
CA GLY A 133 0.84 -3.29 13.74
C GLY A 133 -0.65 -2.91 13.70
N SER A 134 -0.99 -1.63 13.81
CA SER A 134 -2.38 -1.19 13.77
C SER A 134 -2.94 -1.28 12.35
N TYR A 135 -4.17 -1.72 12.17
CA TYR A 135 -4.85 -1.78 10.88
C TYR A 135 -6.37 -1.60 11.03
N ARG A 136 -7.04 -1.27 9.94
CA ARG A 136 -8.50 -1.20 9.89
C ARG A 136 -9.08 -2.54 9.43
N GLY A 137 -9.99 -3.08 10.23
CA GLY A 137 -10.68 -4.34 9.95
C GLY A 137 -11.85 -4.22 8.99
N LEU A 138 -12.43 -5.36 8.59
CA LEU A 138 -13.64 -5.39 7.76
C LEU A 138 -14.87 -4.81 8.46
N ASP A 139 -14.87 -4.77 9.79
CA ASP A 139 -15.86 -4.09 10.64
C ASP A 139 -15.65 -2.56 10.71
N GLN A 140 -14.66 -2.03 10.02
CA GLN A 140 -14.23 -0.63 10.02
C GLN A 140 -13.59 -0.17 11.35
N GLU A 141 -13.43 -1.05 12.33
CA GLU A 141 -12.74 -0.76 13.58
C GLU A 141 -11.23 -0.88 13.44
N ILE A 142 -10.50 -0.30 14.39
CA ILE A 142 -9.04 -0.39 14.44
C ILE A 142 -8.63 -1.59 15.28
N HIS A 143 -7.84 -2.45 14.68
CA HIS A 143 -7.30 -3.66 15.27
C HIS A 143 -5.78 -3.62 15.36
N GLN A 144 -5.23 -4.54 16.12
CA GLN A 144 -3.81 -4.77 16.28
C GLN A 144 -3.44 -6.15 15.73
N ALA A 145 -2.51 -6.21 14.77
CA ALA A 145 -1.93 -7.45 14.31
C ALA A 145 -0.91 -7.94 15.36
N ASP A 146 -1.28 -8.97 16.11
CA ASP A 146 -0.40 -9.58 17.10
C ASP A 146 0.28 -10.82 16.47
N GLN A 147 1.59 -10.76 16.37
CA GLN A 147 2.46 -11.83 15.85
C GLN A 147 2.17 -12.29 14.39
N PHE A 148 1.55 -11.43 13.58
CA PHE A 148 1.39 -11.67 12.14
C PHE A 148 1.40 -10.35 11.37
N THR A 149 1.73 -10.42 10.08
CA THR A 149 1.56 -9.32 9.15
C THR A 149 0.17 -9.37 8.55
N ASN A 150 -0.62 -8.28 8.70
CA ASN A 150 -1.93 -8.21 8.07
C ASN A 150 -1.81 -7.86 6.59
N TYR A 151 -2.44 -8.68 5.76
CA TYR A 151 -2.47 -8.53 4.31
C TYR A 151 -3.86 -8.15 3.80
N THR A 152 -3.89 -7.52 2.62
CA THR A 152 -5.09 -7.15 1.88
C THR A 152 -4.91 -7.40 0.38
N VAL A 153 -5.94 -7.13 -0.40
CA VAL A 153 -6.01 -7.38 -1.85
C VAL A 153 -5.95 -8.88 -2.13
N PHE A 154 -6.92 -9.57 -1.56
CA PHE A 154 -7.10 -10.99 -1.81
C PHE A 154 -8.03 -11.23 -2.99
N SER A 155 -7.67 -12.23 -3.80
CA SER A 155 -8.49 -12.80 -4.86
C SER A 155 -8.27 -14.31 -4.88
N VAL A 156 -8.93 -15.00 -3.93
CA VAL A 156 -8.67 -16.42 -3.68
C VAL A 156 -9.00 -17.29 -4.88
N TRP A 157 -9.99 -16.89 -5.66
CA TRP A 157 -10.38 -17.58 -6.89
C TRP A 157 -9.24 -17.69 -7.91
N ASP A 158 -8.40 -16.63 -8.01
CA ASP A 158 -7.24 -16.61 -8.91
C ASP A 158 -6.04 -17.32 -8.31
N THR A 159 -5.82 -17.17 -7.00
CA THR A 159 -4.54 -17.48 -6.35
C THR A 159 -4.44 -18.89 -5.76
N TYR A 160 -5.58 -19.58 -5.57
CA TYR A 160 -5.61 -20.87 -4.85
C TYR A 160 -4.81 -21.96 -5.55
N ARG A 161 -4.78 -21.97 -6.88
CA ARG A 161 -4.14 -23.04 -7.66
C ARG A 161 -2.62 -23.01 -7.64
N ALA A 162 -2.03 -21.85 -7.72
CA ALA A 162 -0.60 -21.73 -7.94
C ALA A 162 0.09 -20.81 -6.93
N LEU A 163 -0.42 -19.59 -6.70
CA LEU A 163 0.25 -18.58 -5.88
C LEU A 163 0.39 -19.03 -4.42
N HIS A 164 -0.69 -19.47 -3.78
CA HIS A 164 -0.62 -19.95 -2.39
C HIS A 164 0.21 -21.22 -2.24
N PRO A 165 0.11 -22.25 -3.11
CA PRO A 165 1.05 -23.37 -3.13
C PRO A 165 2.52 -22.94 -3.30
N LEU A 166 2.80 -21.97 -4.18
CA LEU A 166 4.14 -21.42 -4.35
C LEU A 166 4.64 -20.77 -3.05
N PHE A 167 3.80 -19.97 -2.40
CA PHE A 167 4.16 -19.34 -1.12
C PHE A 167 4.39 -20.36 -0.01
N ASN A 168 3.61 -21.44 0.04
CA ASN A 168 3.84 -22.52 1.01
C ASN A 168 5.23 -23.16 0.82
N LEU A 169 5.69 -23.24 -0.42
CA LEU A 169 6.97 -23.85 -0.75
C LEU A 169 8.14 -22.93 -0.44
N PHE A 170 8.08 -21.68 -0.88
CA PHE A 170 9.22 -20.75 -0.85
C PHE A 170 9.13 -19.68 0.27
N TYR A 171 7.92 -19.34 0.71
CA TYR A 171 7.67 -18.26 1.67
C TYR A 171 6.71 -18.69 2.79
N PRO A 172 7.03 -19.75 3.57
CA PRO A 172 6.08 -20.33 4.53
C PRO A 172 5.65 -19.34 5.63
N SER A 173 6.52 -18.41 6.03
CA SER A 173 6.16 -17.37 6.98
C SER A 173 5.09 -16.43 6.43
N ARG A 174 5.22 -16.04 5.15
CA ARG A 174 4.21 -15.22 4.46
C ARG A 174 2.87 -15.96 4.33
N SER A 175 2.90 -17.24 4.01
CA SER A 175 1.69 -18.09 3.99
C SER A 175 0.99 -18.13 5.35
N LYS A 176 1.75 -18.30 6.43
CA LYS A 176 1.22 -18.25 7.80
C LYS A 176 0.50 -16.93 8.07
N ASP A 177 1.13 -15.81 7.74
CA ASP A 177 0.57 -14.47 7.95
C ASP A 177 -0.66 -14.22 7.07
N ILE A 178 -0.70 -14.73 5.85
CA ILE A 178 -1.88 -14.68 4.97
C ILE A 178 -3.05 -15.44 5.60
N VAL A 179 -2.82 -16.65 6.11
CA VAL A 179 -3.86 -17.43 6.81
C VAL A 179 -4.33 -16.71 8.07
N ALA A 180 -3.43 -16.12 8.84
CA ALA A 180 -3.78 -15.32 10.01
C ALA A 180 -4.63 -14.10 9.63
N SER A 181 -4.31 -13.43 8.50
CA SER A 181 -5.13 -12.35 7.95
C SER A 181 -6.53 -12.81 7.56
N PHE A 182 -6.68 -13.96 6.90
CA PHE A 182 -7.99 -14.53 6.60
C PHE A 182 -8.82 -14.81 7.87
N LEU A 183 -8.21 -15.37 8.90
CA LEU A 183 -8.89 -15.62 10.18
C LEU A 183 -9.27 -14.34 10.91
N ALA A 184 -8.44 -13.29 10.84
CA ALA A 184 -8.76 -11.99 11.38
C ALA A 184 -9.94 -11.37 10.62
N HIS A 185 -9.91 -11.37 9.29
CA HIS A 185 -10.99 -10.86 8.45
C HIS A 185 -12.31 -11.64 8.67
N TYR A 186 -12.25 -12.96 8.85
CA TYR A 186 -13.42 -13.76 9.22
C TYR A 186 -14.08 -13.27 10.52
N ARG A 187 -13.28 -13.02 11.56
CA ARG A 187 -13.78 -12.54 12.86
C ARG A 187 -14.34 -11.12 12.79
N GLN A 188 -13.85 -10.31 11.87
CA GLN A 188 -14.24 -8.92 11.65
C GLN A 188 -15.35 -8.80 10.59
N SER A 189 -15.64 -9.87 9.87
CA SER A 189 -16.69 -9.87 8.86
C SER A 189 -18.07 -9.79 9.52
N VAL A 190 -18.90 -8.84 9.05
CA VAL A 190 -20.28 -8.67 9.50
C VAL A 190 -21.11 -9.95 9.32
N HIS A 191 -20.75 -10.77 8.36
CA HIS A 191 -21.47 -12.01 8.02
C HIS A 191 -20.81 -13.26 8.59
N GLY A 192 -19.67 -13.16 9.29
CA GLY A 192 -18.91 -14.29 9.80
C GLY A 192 -18.45 -15.25 8.69
N LEU A 193 -18.04 -14.67 7.56
CA LEU A 193 -17.54 -15.42 6.41
C LEU A 193 -16.06 -15.10 6.16
N LEU A 194 -15.34 -16.08 5.64
CA LEU A 194 -13.99 -15.84 5.13
C LEU A 194 -14.03 -14.84 3.98
N PRO A 195 -13.01 -13.99 3.83
CA PRO A 195 -12.99 -13.02 2.74
C PRO A 195 -12.93 -13.71 1.39
N ILE A 196 -13.73 -13.22 0.45
CA ILE A 196 -13.71 -13.68 -0.95
C ILE A 196 -12.77 -12.78 -1.74
N TRP A 197 -12.98 -11.46 -1.61
CA TRP A 197 -12.22 -10.43 -2.32
C TRP A 197 -12.08 -9.18 -1.44
N SER A 198 -11.36 -9.32 -0.33
CA SER A 198 -11.18 -8.20 0.59
C SER A 198 -10.12 -7.23 0.09
N HIS A 199 -10.50 -5.96 0.00
CA HIS A 199 -9.67 -4.85 -0.42
C HIS A 199 -9.73 -3.72 0.59
N MET A 200 -8.61 -3.44 1.26
CA MET A 200 -8.45 -2.26 2.13
C MET A 200 -9.65 -2.06 3.07
N ALA A 201 -9.90 -3.04 3.94
CA ALA A 201 -11.00 -3.06 4.89
C ALA A 201 -12.42 -3.14 4.29
N ASN A 202 -12.56 -3.49 3.03
CA ASN A 202 -13.85 -3.70 2.39
C ASN A 202 -13.92 -5.06 1.72
N GLU A 203 -15.03 -5.76 1.88
CA GLU A 203 -15.31 -6.99 1.12
C GLU A 203 -16.13 -6.62 -0.13
N ASN A 204 -15.67 -7.11 -1.27
CA ASN A 204 -16.23 -6.73 -2.56
C ASN A 204 -17.35 -7.66 -3.04
N TRP A 205 -17.42 -8.89 -2.52
CA TRP A 205 -18.39 -9.93 -2.92
C TRP A 205 -18.41 -10.21 -4.43
N CYS A 206 -17.33 -9.88 -5.11
CA CYS A 206 -17.29 -9.81 -6.57
C CYS A 206 -17.25 -11.18 -7.25
N MET A 207 -16.57 -12.13 -6.64
CA MET A 207 -16.30 -13.46 -7.22
C MET A 207 -16.60 -14.55 -6.20
N ILE A 208 -16.71 -15.80 -6.70
CA ILE A 208 -16.77 -16.98 -5.86
C ILE A 208 -15.35 -17.27 -5.36
N GLY A 209 -15.13 -17.36 -4.06
CA GLY A 209 -13.78 -17.44 -3.52
C GLY A 209 -13.48 -18.68 -2.70
N TYR A 210 -14.50 -19.32 -2.16
CA TYR A 210 -14.34 -20.50 -1.33
C TYR A 210 -15.60 -21.37 -1.36
N HIS A 211 -15.38 -22.63 -1.35
CA HIS A 211 -16.42 -23.66 -1.26
C HIS A 211 -15.98 -24.72 -0.29
#